data_586c72f7436e4924771154ea6c89f608
#
_entry.id   586c72f7436e4924771154ea6c89f608
#
_cell.length_a   1.000
_cell.length_b   1.000
_cell.length_c   1.000
_cell.angle_alpha   90.00
_cell.angle_beta   90.00
_cell.angle_gamma   90.00
#
_symmetry.space_group_name_H-M   'P 1'
#
loop_
_entity.id
_entity.type
_entity.pdbx_description
1 polymer ?
#
loop_
_entity_poly.entity_id
_entity_poly.type
_entity_poly.pdbx_seq_one_letter_code
_entity_poly.pdbx_strand_id
1 'polypeptide(L)'
;MYRIKLFVALAATTALASVVVVAAFAGGAERVETKVAVAKSRLGTILVDSKGITLYDFVQDKGGMSSCYGACAALWPPLITKGKPVAGHGVRASLLGTTKRKDGKLEVTYNGHPLYYFVSDRKPGQTTGQDVNQFGALWWVLSPAGKEIHRG
;
A
#
# COMPACT_ATOMS: atom_id res chain seq x y z
N MET A 1 82.18 -12.49 50.16
CA MET A 1 81.92 -12.33 48.72
C MET A 1 80.52 -12.84 48.43
N TYR A 2 79.51 -11.95 48.44
CA TYR A 2 78.13 -12.33 48.15
C TYR A 2 77.81 -11.91 46.70
N ARG A 3 77.45 -12.85 45.85
CA ARG A 3 77.06 -12.63 44.48
C ARG A 3 75.53 -12.50 44.47
N ILE A 4 75.06 -11.26 44.20
CA ILE A 4 73.64 -10.97 44.02
C ILE A 4 73.24 -11.37 42.60
N LYS A 5 72.35 -12.37 42.47
CA LYS A 5 71.72 -12.75 41.19
C LYS A 5 70.53 -11.86 40.94
N LEU A 6 70.64 -11.03 39.91
CA LEU A 6 69.52 -10.17 39.45
C LEU A 6 68.56 -11.02 38.63
N PHE A 7 67.35 -11.22 39.09
CA PHE A 7 66.32 -11.84 38.28
C PHE A 7 65.60 -10.74 37.53
N VAL A 8 65.69 -10.69 36.21
CA VAL A 8 64.94 -9.84 35.33
C VAL A 8 63.60 -10.56 35.08
N ALA A 9 62.50 -10.03 35.64
CA ALA A 9 61.17 -10.52 35.36
C ALA A 9 60.69 -9.83 34.06
N LEU A 10 60.50 -10.61 33.01
CA LEU A 10 59.90 -10.17 31.74
C LEU A 10 58.39 -10.22 31.89
N ALA A 11 57.78 -9.03 32.02
CA ALA A 11 56.32 -8.90 32.04
C ALA A 11 55.82 -8.92 30.60
N ALA A 12 55.15 -10.02 30.21
CA ALA A 12 54.45 -10.10 28.94
C ALA A 12 53.06 -9.41 29.08
N THR A 13 52.94 -8.26 28.48
CA THR A 13 51.64 -7.57 28.38
C THR A 13 50.86 -8.15 27.18
N THR A 14 49.86 -8.99 27.48
CA THR A 14 48.88 -9.43 26.48
C THR A 14 47.88 -8.35 26.23
N ALA A 15 47.94 -7.66 25.07
CA ALA A 15 46.94 -6.74 24.59
C ALA A 15 45.72 -7.55 24.10
N LEU A 16 44.63 -7.52 24.85
CA LEU A 16 43.31 -7.99 24.39
C LEU A 16 42.76 -6.97 23.40
N ALA A 17 42.81 -7.32 22.10
CA ALA A 17 42.10 -6.57 21.08
C ALA A 17 40.63 -6.91 21.16
N SER A 18 39.81 -5.98 21.72
CA SER A 18 38.34 -6.09 21.71
C SER A 18 37.82 -5.78 20.31
N VAL A 19 37.40 -6.83 19.59
CA VAL A 19 36.71 -6.68 18.30
C VAL A 19 35.30 -6.21 18.61
N VAL A 20 35.01 -4.93 18.42
CA VAL A 20 33.65 -4.39 18.45
C VAL A 20 32.99 -4.78 17.13
N VAL A 21 32.13 -5.81 17.14
CA VAL A 21 31.25 -6.13 16.03
C VAL A 21 30.14 -5.10 16.03
N VAL A 22 30.25 -4.07 15.20
CA VAL A 22 29.17 -3.15 14.91
C VAL A 22 28.19 -3.90 14.01
N ALA A 23 27.11 -4.44 14.61
CA ALA A 23 25.98 -4.94 13.85
C ALA A 23 25.32 -3.73 13.16
N ALA A 24 25.59 -3.56 11.87
CA ALA A 24 24.87 -2.63 11.03
C ALA A 24 23.41 -3.13 10.94
N PHE A 25 22.54 -2.56 11.74
CA PHE A 25 21.10 -2.66 11.50
C PHE A 25 20.83 -1.92 10.18
N ALA A 26 20.82 -2.65 9.08
CA ALA A 26 20.21 -2.18 7.85
C ALA A 26 18.71 -2.05 8.16
N GLY A 27 18.28 -0.89 8.61
CA GLY A 27 16.90 -0.49 8.73
C GLY A 27 16.31 -0.49 7.33
N GLY A 28 15.83 -1.65 6.88
CA GLY A 28 15.01 -1.74 5.69
C GLY A 28 13.78 -0.88 5.95
N ALA A 29 13.69 0.27 5.26
CA ALA A 29 12.45 1.05 5.26
C ALA A 29 11.34 0.08 4.84
N GLU A 30 10.44 -0.23 5.76
CA GLU A 30 9.29 -1.09 5.51
C GLU A 30 8.50 -0.43 4.37
N ARG A 31 8.55 -1.04 3.19
CA ARG A 31 7.76 -0.56 2.05
C ARG A 31 6.31 -0.80 2.43
N VAL A 32 5.60 0.26 2.74
CA VAL A 32 4.15 0.20 2.87
C VAL A 32 3.60 -0.17 1.49
N GLU A 33 3.34 -1.47 1.32
CA GLU A 33 2.78 -2.00 0.09
C GLU A 33 1.29 -1.65 0.01
N THR A 34 0.88 -1.09 -1.12
CA THR A 34 -0.54 -0.81 -1.38
C THR A 34 -1.25 -2.13 -1.64
N LYS A 35 -2.12 -2.54 -0.72
CA LYS A 35 -2.85 -3.80 -0.78
C LYS A 35 -4.32 -3.56 -1.09
N VAL A 36 -4.88 -4.36 -2.01
CA VAL A 36 -6.32 -4.48 -2.26
C VAL A 36 -6.78 -5.82 -1.73
N ALA A 37 -7.89 -5.84 -1.02
CA ALA A 37 -8.52 -7.02 -0.43
C ALA A 37 -10.02 -7.03 -0.74
N VAL A 38 -10.75 -8.01 -0.24
CA VAL A 38 -12.21 -8.03 -0.31
C VAL A 38 -12.83 -8.06 1.08
N ALA A 39 -14.00 -7.46 1.21
CA ALA A 39 -14.81 -7.53 2.41
C ALA A 39 -16.29 -7.77 2.07
N LYS A 40 -17.02 -8.33 3.03
CA LYS A 40 -18.48 -8.46 2.93
C LYS A 40 -19.14 -7.13 3.26
N SER A 41 -20.13 -6.77 2.48
CA SER A 41 -20.98 -5.59 2.68
C SER A 41 -22.44 -5.94 2.41
N ARG A 42 -23.34 -4.97 2.64
CA ARG A 42 -24.76 -5.09 2.22
C ARG A 42 -24.94 -5.28 0.71
N LEU A 43 -23.95 -4.83 -0.07
CA LEU A 43 -23.94 -4.94 -1.54
C LEU A 43 -23.34 -6.27 -2.03
N GLY A 44 -22.91 -7.15 -1.14
CA GLY A 44 -22.18 -8.39 -1.44
C GLY A 44 -20.70 -8.26 -1.08
N THR A 45 -19.85 -9.06 -1.71
CA THR A 45 -18.39 -8.98 -1.53
C THR A 45 -17.82 -7.89 -2.44
N ILE A 46 -17.11 -6.94 -1.89
CA ILE A 46 -16.59 -5.74 -2.56
C ILE A 46 -15.08 -5.59 -2.35
N LEU A 47 -14.44 -4.76 -3.19
CA LEU A 47 -13.04 -4.38 -3.01
C LEU A 47 -12.88 -3.36 -1.89
N VAL A 48 -11.84 -3.57 -1.09
CA VAL A 48 -11.42 -2.68 -0.01
C VAL A 48 -9.90 -2.55 0.04
N ASP A 49 -9.41 -1.56 0.75
CA ASP A 49 -7.97 -1.46 1.05
C ASP A 49 -7.56 -2.38 2.22
N SER A 50 -6.30 -2.30 2.64
CA SER A 50 -5.76 -3.08 3.76
C SER A 50 -6.41 -2.78 5.12
N LYS A 51 -7.12 -1.66 5.24
CA LYS A 51 -7.83 -1.22 6.45
C LYS A 51 -9.33 -1.51 6.38
N GLY A 52 -9.80 -2.10 5.26
CA GLY A 52 -11.21 -2.40 5.03
C GLY A 52 -12.02 -1.20 4.51
N ILE A 53 -11.38 -0.13 4.09
CA ILE A 53 -12.06 1.04 3.48
C ILE A 53 -12.45 0.71 2.05
N THR A 54 -13.67 1.01 1.69
CA THR A 54 -14.28 0.71 0.40
C THR A 54 -13.57 1.41 -0.76
N LEU A 55 -13.42 0.67 -1.86
CA LEU A 55 -12.87 1.17 -3.11
C LEU A 55 -13.94 1.20 -4.20
N TYR A 56 -13.88 2.25 -5.00
CA TYR A 56 -14.82 2.55 -6.07
C TYR A 56 -14.12 2.68 -7.41
N ASP A 57 -14.87 2.49 -8.49
CA ASP A 57 -14.50 2.94 -9.82
C ASP A 57 -15.36 4.13 -10.25
N PHE A 58 -14.92 4.81 -11.29
CA PHE A 58 -15.58 5.96 -11.89
C PHE A 58 -15.96 5.64 -13.34
N VAL A 59 -17.26 5.62 -13.63
CA VAL A 59 -17.78 5.23 -14.95
C VAL A 59 -17.23 6.08 -16.11
N GLN A 60 -16.80 7.31 -15.81
CA GLN A 60 -16.21 8.18 -16.81
C GLN A 60 -14.78 7.81 -17.22
N ASP A 61 -14.10 7.02 -16.41
CA ASP A 61 -12.76 6.54 -16.75
C ASP A 61 -12.79 5.61 -17.97
N LYS A 62 -11.91 5.83 -18.92
CA LYS A 62 -11.85 5.08 -20.16
C LYS A 62 -10.46 4.52 -20.40
N GLY A 63 -10.40 3.31 -20.95
CA GLY A 63 -9.12 2.67 -21.30
C GLY A 63 -8.19 2.48 -20.12
N GLY A 64 -8.70 2.34 -18.90
CA GLY A 64 -7.91 2.18 -17.69
C GLY A 64 -7.22 3.48 -17.22
N MET A 65 -7.57 4.62 -17.79
CA MET A 65 -6.99 5.92 -17.43
C MET A 65 -7.96 6.71 -16.54
N SER A 66 -7.40 7.28 -15.47
CA SER A 66 -8.14 8.16 -14.58
C SER A 66 -8.52 9.47 -15.26
N SER A 67 -9.76 9.90 -15.06
CA SER A 67 -10.28 11.21 -15.46
C SER A 67 -10.58 12.12 -14.25
N CYS A 68 -10.44 11.60 -13.02
CA CYS A 68 -10.74 12.32 -11.79
C CYS A 68 -9.52 13.09 -11.27
N TYR A 69 -9.58 14.43 -11.38
CA TYR A 69 -8.52 15.37 -10.95
C TYR A 69 -9.14 16.58 -10.24
N GLY A 70 -8.30 17.41 -9.61
CA GLY A 70 -8.75 18.64 -8.95
C GLY A 70 -9.85 18.40 -7.91
N ALA A 71 -11.00 19.07 -8.06
CA ALA A 71 -12.14 18.95 -7.14
C ALA A 71 -12.68 17.51 -7.05
N CYS A 72 -12.64 16.77 -8.16
CA CYS A 72 -13.00 15.35 -8.16
C CYS A 72 -12.10 14.55 -7.24
N ALA A 73 -10.78 14.64 -7.41
CA ALA A 73 -9.82 13.91 -6.60
C ALA A 73 -9.79 14.35 -5.12
N ALA A 74 -10.32 15.54 -4.80
CA ALA A 74 -10.49 15.99 -3.43
C ALA A 74 -11.63 15.25 -2.70
N LEU A 75 -12.70 14.89 -3.41
CA LEU A 75 -13.83 14.11 -2.86
C LEU A 75 -13.65 12.59 -3.09
N TRP A 76 -13.00 12.22 -4.17
CA TRP A 76 -12.73 10.84 -4.58
C TRP A 76 -11.22 10.63 -4.74
N PRO A 77 -10.48 10.54 -3.63
CA PRO A 77 -9.02 10.37 -3.68
C PRO A 77 -8.64 9.07 -4.39
N PRO A 78 -7.72 9.13 -5.37
CA PRO A 78 -7.23 7.92 -6.04
C PRO A 78 -6.44 7.03 -5.09
N LEU A 79 -6.52 5.71 -5.26
CA LEU A 79 -5.68 4.75 -4.56
C LEU A 79 -4.27 4.77 -5.17
N ILE A 80 -3.40 5.58 -4.60
CA ILE A 80 -2.03 5.78 -5.08
C ILE A 80 -1.12 4.67 -4.57
N THR A 81 -0.18 4.25 -5.43
CA THR A 81 0.89 3.30 -5.07
C THR A 81 2.26 3.81 -5.50
N LYS A 82 3.31 3.34 -4.83
CA LYS A 82 4.71 3.60 -5.24
C LYS A 82 5.31 2.48 -6.08
N GLY A 83 4.57 1.39 -6.27
CA GLY A 83 5.03 0.24 -7.02
C GLY A 83 3.89 -0.73 -7.33
N LYS A 84 4.22 -1.99 -7.60
CA LYS A 84 3.22 -3.02 -7.87
C LYS A 84 2.33 -3.22 -6.64
N PRO A 85 0.99 -3.10 -6.75
CA PRO A 85 0.10 -3.36 -5.64
C PRO A 85 0.05 -4.86 -5.31
N VAL A 86 -0.34 -5.19 -4.08
CA VAL A 86 -0.42 -6.55 -3.57
C VAL A 86 -1.87 -7.02 -3.49
N ALA A 87 -2.13 -8.20 -4.02
CA ALA A 87 -3.42 -8.85 -3.90
C ALA A 87 -3.57 -9.44 -2.48
N GLY A 88 -4.55 -8.95 -1.73
CA GLY A 88 -4.98 -9.52 -0.47
C GLY A 88 -5.95 -10.70 -0.66
N HIS A 89 -6.52 -11.17 0.47
CA HIS A 89 -7.49 -12.27 0.45
C HIS A 89 -8.65 -11.98 -0.52
N GLY A 90 -9.00 -12.96 -1.34
CA GLY A 90 -10.13 -12.91 -2.26
C GLY A 90 -9.94 -12.06 -3.52
N VAL A 91 -8.79 -11.39 -3.67
CA VAL A 91 -8.45 -10.58 -4.84
C VAL A 91 -7.73 -11.43 -5.88
N ARG A 92 -8.13 -11.31 -7.14
CA ARG A 92 -7.44 -11.96 -8.27
C ARG A 92 -6.24 -11.12 -8.67
N ALA A 93 -5.03 -11.61 -8.40
CA ALA A 93 -3.79 -10.90 -8.71
C ALA A 93 -3.65 -10.55 -10.20
N SER A 94 -4.21 -11.36 -11.10
CA SER A 94 -4.21 -11.13 -12.55
C SER A 94 -5.05 -9.92 -13.00
N LEU A 95 -6.00 -9.46 -12.18
CA LEU A 95 -6.82 -8.29 -12.45
C LEU A 95 -6.22 -7.01 -11.84
N LEU A 96 -5.24 -7.15 -10.94
CA LEU A 96 -4.62 -6.04 -10.24
C LEU A 96 -3.49 -5.44 -11.09
N GLY A 97 -3.53 -4.13 -11.27
CA GLY A 97 -2.55 -3.40 -12.08
C GLY A 97 -2.37 -1.98 -11.61
N THR A 98 -1.75 -1.17 -12.45
CA THR A 98 -1.57 0.27 -12.22
C THR A 98 -1.76 1.06 -13.50
N THR A 99 -2.16 2.32 -13.35
CA THR A 99 -2.17 3.31 -14.42
C THR A 99 -1.38 4.55 -14.01
N LYS A 100 -0.71 5.18 -14.95
CA LYS A 100 0.01 6.44 -14.69
C LYS A 100 -0.96 7.61 -14.87
N ARG A 101 -1.18 8.36 -13.82
CA ARG A 101 -1.98 9.59 -13.82
C ARG A 101 -1.24 10.74 -14.54
N LYS A 102 -1.98 11.76 -14.97
CA LYS A 102 -1.41 12.98 -15.59
C LYS A 102 -0.48 13.74 -14.64
N ASP A 103 -0.66 13.61 -13.33
CA ASP A 103 0.21 14.19 -12.30
C ASP A 103 1.47 13.36 -12.01
N GLY A 104 1.72 12.31 -12.80
CA GLY A 104 2.88 11.43 -12.71
C GLY A 104 2.79 10.33 -11.66
N LYS A 105 1.77 10.33 -10.80
CA LYS A 105 1.55 9.31 -9.77
C LYS A 105 1.04 8.01 -10.39
N LEU A 106 1.34 6.88 -9.75
CA LEU A 106 0.75 5.59 -10.09
C LEU A 106 -0.52 5.39 -9.26
N GLU A 107 -1.61 5.06 -9.94
CA GLU A 107 -2.89 4.70 -9.35
C GLU A 107 -3.16 3.21 -9.55
N VAL A 108 -3.67 2.54 -8.54
CA VAL A 108 -4.03 1.13 -8.62
C VAL A 108 -5.25 0.97 -9.52
N THR A 109 -5.21 -0.07 -10.37
CA THR A 109 -6.37 -0.48 -11.17
C THR A 109 -6.77 -1.90 -10.82
N TYR A 110 -8.04 -2.22 -11.01
CA TYR A 110 -8.55 -3.58 -10.92
C TYR A 110 -9.44 -3.87 -12.12
N ASN A 111 -9.12 -4.92 -12.88
CA ASN A 111 -9.76 -5.24 -14.16
C ASN A 111 -9.84 -4.03 -15.13
N GLY A 112 -8.80 -3.20 -15.13
CA GLY A 112 -8.72 -1.98 -15.92
C GLY A 112 -9.48 -0.77 -15.37
N HIS A 113 -10.12 -0.88 -14.20
CA HIS A 113 -10.78 0.23 -13.52
C HIS A 113 -9.81 0.90 -12.54
N PRO A 114 -9.47 2.20 -12.70
CA PRO A 114 -8.78 2.96 -11.66
C PRO A 114 -9.59 2.95 -10.36
N LEU A 115 -8.93 2.84 -9.21
CA LEU A 115 -9.57 2.69 -7.92
C LEU A 115 -9.48 3.96 -7.08
N TYR A 116 -10.59 4.31 -6.44
CA TYR A 116 -10.74 5.51 -5.64
C TYR A 116 -11.34 5.23 -4.27
N TYR A 117 -11.06 6.11 -3.32
CA TYR A 117 -11.79 6.24 -2.07
C TYR A 117 -12.95 7.22 -2.23
N PHE A 118 -13.86 7.20 -1.27
CA PHE A 118 -14.82 8.29 -1.06
C PHE A 118 -14.58 8.90 0.32
N VAL A 119 -14.42 10.24 0.39
CA VAL A 119 -14.03 10.92 1.64
C VAL A 119 -15.03 10.76 2.78
N SER A 120 -16.28 10.41 2.49
CA SER A 120 -17.31 10.16 3.50
C SER A 120 -17.24 8.77 4.09
N ASP A 121 -16.54 7.83 3.46
CA ASP A 121 -16.32 6.48 3.99
C ASP A 121 -15.11 6.47 4.93
N ARG A 122 -15.35 6.61 6.23
CA ARG A 122 -14.32 6.73 7.26
C ARG A 122 -14.09 5.46 8.07
N LYS A 123 -14.94 4.45 7.88
CA LYS A 123 -14.91 3.18 8.62
C LYS A 123 -15.13 2.01 7.67
N PRO A 124 -14.56 0.82 8.00
CA PRO A 124 -14.85 -0.41 7.28
C PRO A 124 -16.37 -0.66 7.18
N GLY A 125 -16.80 -1.15 6.03
CA GLY A 125 -18.21 -1.48 5.77
C GLY A 125 -19.08 -0.32 5.31
N GLN A 126 -18.59 0.93 5.34
CA GLN A 126 -19.30 2.06 4.73
C GLN A 126 -19.21 1.96 3.20
N THR A 127 -20.32 2.22 2.53
CA THR A 127 -20.44 2.23 1.06
C THR A 127 -21.29 3.42 0.63
N THR A 128 -21.00 4.59 1.20
CA THR A 128 -21.83 5.79 1.00
C THR A 128 -21.60 6.44 -0.36
N GLY A 129 -20.55 6.03 -1.07
CA GLY A 129 -20.27 6.43 -2.45
C GLY A 129 -20.99 5.61 -3.51
N GLN A 130 -21.69 4.54 -3.12
CA GLN A 130 -22.42 3.70 -4.06
C GLN A 130 -23.54 4.47 -4.75
N ASP A 131 -23.62 4.33 -6.10
CA ASP A 131 -24.63 4.96 -6.95
C ASP A 131 -24.66 6.51 -6.87
N VAL A 132 -23.56 7.11 -6.43
CA VAL A 132 -23.42 8.56 -6.41
C VAL A 132 -23.16 9.06 -7.82
N ASN A 133 -23.95 10.02 -8.30
CA ASN A 133 -23.72 10.72 -9.56
C ASN A 133 -23.01 12.05 -9.28
N GLN A 134 -21.71 12.09 -9.50
CA GLN A 134 -20.87 13.27 -9.32
C GLN A 134 -19.83 13.38 -10.42
N PHE A 135 -19.47 14.60 -10.75
CA PHE A 135 -18.47 14.89 -11.80
C PHE A 135 -18.83 14.31 -13.17
N GLY A 136 -20.14 14.19 -13.46
CA GLY A 136 -20.68 13.83 -14.77
C GLY A 136 -20.89 12.34 -15.00
N ALA A 137 -20.63 11.49 -13.99
CA ALA A 137 -20.89 10.05 -14.09
C ALA A 137 -21.13 9.41 -12.73
N LEU A 138 -21.49 8.14 -12.76
CA LEU A 138 -21.75 7.32 -11.57
C LEU A 138 -20.47 6.75 -10.98
N TRP A 139 -20.54 6.42 -9.70
CA TRP A 139 -19.49 5.75 -8.94
C TRP A 139 -20.03 4.42 -8.38
N TRP A 140 -19.26 3.36 -8.58
CA TRP A 140 -19.67 2.01 -8.18
C TRP A 140 -18.62 1.30 -7.36
N VAL A 141 -19.04 0.46 -6.42
CA VAL A 141 -18.15 -0.55 -5.85
C VAL A 141 -17.93 -1.67 -6.86
N LEU A 142 -16.76 -2.30 -6.81
CA LEU A 142 -16.42 -3.43 -7.65
C LEU A 142 -16.50 -4.75 -6.88
N SER A 143 -16.98 -5.80 -7.56
CA SER A 143 -16.94 -7.18 -7.10
C SER A 143 -15.50 -7.74 -7.20
N PRO A 144 -15.19 -8.91 -6.56
CA PRO A 144 -13.92 -9.61 -6.75
C PRO A 144 -13.64 -10.04 -8.19
N ALA A 145 -14.67 -10.09 -9.04
CA ALA A 145 -14.52 -10.34 -10.48
C ALA A 145 -14.15 -9.08 -11.28
N GLY A 146 -14.03 -7.91 -10.63
CA GLY A 146 -13.74 -6.63 -11.27
C GLY A 146 -14.91 -6.10 -12.08
N LYS A 147 -16.14 -6.38 -11.65
CA LYS A 147 -17.37 -5.87 -12.26
C LYS A 147 -18.06 -4.92 -11.29
N GLU A 148 -18.61 -3.85 -11.83
CA GLU A 148 -19.48 -2.93 -11.08
C GLU A 148 -20.67 -3.66 -10.46
N ILE A 149 -21.06 -3.24 -9.25
CA ILE A 149 -22.26 -3.75 -8.55
C ILE A 149 -23.32 -2.70 -8.61
N HIS A 150 -24.32 -2.89 -9.49
CA HIS A 150 -25.43 -1.96 -9.72
C HIS A 150 -26.63 -2.27 -8.79
N ARG A 151 -26.36 -2.35 -7.48
CA ARG A 151 -27.37 -2.54 -6.43
C ARG A 151 -27.21 -1.44 -5.40
N GLY A 152 -28.27 -0.74 -5.08
CA GLY A 152 -28.34 0.25 -4.04
C GLY A 152 -29.33 -0.12 -2.95
#